data_c2589e4c3b5b0c0c546865b46368beb8
#
_entry.id   c2589e4c3b5b0c0c546865b46368beb8
#
_cell.length_a   1.000
_cell.length_b   1.000
_cell.length_c   1.000
_cell.angle_alpha   90.00
_cell.angle_beta   90.00
_cell.angle_gamma   90.00
#
_symmetry.space_group_name_H-M   'P 1'
#
loop_
_entity.id
_entity.type
_entity.pdbx_description
1 polymer ?
#
loop_
_entity_poly.entity_id
_entity_poly.type
_entity_poly.pdbx_seq_one_letter_code
_entity_poly.pdbx_strand_id
1 'polypeptide(L)'
;PKGLVSPDEAIFLGVILSILSTVLLTLASNYLAGLLLASSILFYIFVYTVWLKRKTYYNIVIGGAAGALPPVIGWASVSSEISYYPLILFLLIFIWTPPHFWALSLYTNSDYKKVNIPMLPVIVGTKKTIKSIVKYSYFLYFISLLPYLLDYAGSFYMIFALILSTI
;
A
#
# COMPACT_ATOMS: atom_id res chain seq x y z
N PRO A 1 18.62 -12.48 -6.88
CA PRO A 1 18.59 -13.18 -8.17
C PRO A 1 19.95 -13.31 -8.84
N LYS A 2 20.90 -12.36 -8.57
CA LYS A 2 22.27 -12.40 -9.10
C LYS A 2 23.25 -13.12 -8.18
N GLY A 3 22.85 -13.62 -7.03
CA GLY A 3 23.68 -14.33 -6.08
C GLY A 3 24.72 -13.48 -5.35
N LEU A 4 24.60 -12.15 -5.38
CA LEU A 4 25.54 -11.21 -4.74
C LEU A 4 25.34 -11.12 -3.22
N VAL A 5 24.14 -11.46 -2.73
CA VAL A 5 23.77 -11.48 -1.32
C VAL A 5 23.06 -12.79 -1.03
N SER A 6 23.45 -13.48 0.03
CA SER A 6 22.78 -14.71 0.47
C SER A 6 21.40 -14.41 1.08
N PRO A 7 20.44 -15.37 1.05
CA PRO A 7 19.15 -15.21 1.72
C PRO A 7 19.27 -14.86 3.20
N ASP A 8 20.22 -15.50 3.90
CA ASP A 8 20.43 -15.30 5.34
C ASP A 8 20.93 -13.88 5.66
N GLU A 9 21.88 -13.36 4.87
CA GLU A 9 22.35 -11.97 4.98
C GLU A 9 21.21 -10.98 4.72
N ALA A 10 20.35 -11.24 3.72
CA ALA A 10 19.21 -10.38 3.43
C ALA A 10 18.17 -10.39 4.56
N ILE A 11 17.89 -11.56 5.15
CA ILE A 11 16.99 -11.69 6.30
C ILE A 11 17.58 -10.99 7.52
N PHE A 12 18.85 -11.23 7.83
CA PHE A 12 19.55 -10.60 8.96
C PHE A 12 19.49 -9.06 8.86
N LEU A 13 19.84 -8.51 7.70
CA LEU A 13 19.77 -7.07 7.48
C LEU A 13 18.32 -6.54 7.61
N GLY A 14 17.34 -7.26 7.04
CA GLY A 14 15.94 -6.89 7.12
C GLY A 14 15.41 -6.85 8.55
N VAL A 15 15.78 -7.82 9.39
CA VAL A 15 15.41 -7.88 10.82
C VAL A 15 16.05 -6.72 11.58
N ILE A 16 17.36 -6.49 11.41
CA ILE A 16 18.05 -5.38 12.08
C ILE A 16 17.42 -4.03 11.70
N LEU A 17 17.21 -3.77 10.42
CA LEU A 17 16.60 -2.53 9.95
C LEU A 17 15.17 -2.35 10.48
N SER A 18 14.39 -3.42 10.58
CA SER A 18 13.03 -3.38 11.12
C SER A 18 13.03 -3.02 12.61
N ILE A 19 13.90 -3.62 13.39
CA ILE A 19 14.03 -3.32 14.81
C ILE A 19 14.55 -1.89 15.00
N LEU A 20 15.63 -1.54 14.31
CA LEU A 20 16.26 -0.23 14.43
C LEU A 20 15.31 0.90 14.05
N SER A 21 14.59 0.78 12.93
CA SER A 21 13.63 1.79 12.49
C SER A 21 12.47 1.97 13.48
N THR A 22 11.96 0.86 14.04
CA THR A 22 10.89 0.91 15.04
C THR A 22 11.37 1.56 16.34
N VAL A 23 12.54 1.18 16.83
CA VAL A 23 13.14 1.78 18.05
C VAL A 23 13.42 3.26 17.83
N LEU A 24 14.08 3.62 16.73
CA LEU A 24 14.39 5.01 16.41
C LEU A 24 13.13 5.86 16.31
N LEU A 25 12.09 5.40 15.62
CA LEU A 25 10.84 6.16 15.52
C LEU A 25 10.17 6.30 16.88
N THR A 26 10.16 5.26 17.71
CA THR A 26 9.59 5.30 19.06
C THR A 26 10.31 6.33 19.94
N LEU A 27 11.65 6.32 19.92
CA LEU A 27 12.46 7.24 20.73
C LEU A 27 12.43 8.68 20.21
N ALA A 28 12.39 8.85 18.89
CA ALA A 28 12.37 10.18 18.26
C ALA A 28 10.98 10.85 18.27
N SER A 29 9.91 10.09 18.43
CA SER A 29 8.55 10.62 18.43
C SER A 29 7.73 10.12 19.63
N ASN A 30 7.04 8.98 19.46
CA ASN A 30 6.18 8.41 20.50
C ASN A 30 5.89 6.91 20.28
N TYR A 31 5.35 6.27 21.31
CA TYR A 31 5.04 4.83 21.28
C TYR A 31 3.97 4.45 20.24
N LEU A 32 3.00 5.35 19.97
CA LEU A 32 1.94 5.07 19.00
C LEU A 32 2.52 4.93 17.58
N ALA A 33 3.37 5.86 17.18
CA ALA A 33 4.02 5.82 15.86
C ALA A 33 4.91 4.57 15.72
N GLY A 34 5.68 4.24 16.77
CA GLY A 34 6.48 3.02 16.79
C GLY A 34 5.64 1.74 16.69
N LEU A 35 4.53 1.66 17.41
CA LEU A 35 3.60 0.53 17.35
C LEU A 35 2.96 0.37 15.97
N LEU A 36 2.53 1.48 15.36
CA LEU A 36 1.97 1.48 14.01
C LEU A 36 2.99 1.01 12.97
N LEU A 37 4.25 1.47 13.08
CA LEU A 37 5.33 1.04 12.20
C LEU A 37 5.61 -0.45 12.37
N ALA A 38 5.78 -0.93 13.60
CA ALA A 38 6.00 -2.35 13.89
C ALA A 38 4.85 -3.21 13.34
N SER A 39 3.60 -2.80 13.56
CA SER A 39 2.41 -3.49 13.06
C SER A 39 2.38 -3.54 11.53
N SER A 40 2.77 -2.45 10.86
CA SER A 40 2.88 -2.39 9.39
C SER A 40 3.92 -3.38 8.86
N ILE A 41 5.11 -3.41 9.47
CA ILE A 41 6.20 -4.33 9.10
C ILE A 41 5.77 -5.79 9.30
N LEU A 42 5.20 -6.11 10.46
CA LEU A 42 4.74 -7.47 10.77
C LEU A 42 3.62 -7.91 9.82
N PHE A 43 2.65 -7.05 9.55
CA PHE A 43 1.58 -7.32 8.60
C PHE A 43 2.15 -7.57 7.19
N TYR A 44 3.08 -6.72 6.72
CA TYR A 44 3.70 -6.90 5.40
C TYR A 44 4.48 -8.22 5.29
N ILE A 45 5.24 -8.58 6.32
CA ILE A 45 6.06 -9.79 6.31
C ILE A 45 5.15 -11.03 6.44
N PHE A 46 4.38 -11.15 7.51
CA PHE A 46 3.66 -12.37 7.85
C PHE A 46 2.38 -12.52 7.05
N VAL A 47 1.54 -11.49 6.99
CA VAL A 47 0.24 -11.58 6.33
C VAL A 47 0.40 -11.52 4.82
N TYR A 48 1.10 -10.49 4.31
CA TYR A 48 1.23 -10.33 2.87
C TYR A 48 2.26 -11.28 2.27
N THR A 49 3.54 -11.22 2.71
CA THR A 49 4.65 -11.91 2.01
C THR A 49 4.62 -13.41 2.26
N VAL A 50 4.50 -13.86 3.51
CA VAL A 50 4.57 -15.28 3.87
C VAL A 50 3.25 -15.99 3.55
N TRP A 51 2.13 -15.37 3.90
CA TRP A 51 0.84 -16.05 3.80
C TRP A 51 0.13 -15.82 2.46
N LEU A 52 -0.21 -14.56 2.09
CA LEU A 52 -1.15 -14.27 1.00
C LEU A 52 -0.52 -14.19 -0.39
N LYS A 53 0.72 -13.72 -0.49
CA LYS A 53 1.38 -13.40 -1.78
C LYS A 53 1.32 -14.54 -2.80
N ARG A 54 1.38 -15.79 -2.34
CA ARG A 54 1.34 -16.99 -3.21
C ARG A 54 0.02 -17.76 -3.15
N LYS A 55 -0.94 -17.34 -2.31
CA LYS A 55 -2.19 -18.10 -2.08
C LYS A 55 -3.41 -17.49 -2.76
N THR A 56 -3.43 -16.18 -2.96
CA THR A 56 -4.61 -15.49 -3.49
C THR A 56 -4.26 -14.36 -4.44
N TYR A 57 -5.11 -14.15 -5.44
CA TYR A 57 -5.01 -12.99 -6.34
C TYR A 57 -5.46 -11.68 -5.68
N TYR A 58 -6.08 -11.72 -4.50
CA TYR A 58 -6.35 -10.54 -3.66
C TYR A 58 -5.13 -10.08 -2.85
N ASN A 59 -3.97 -10.74 -3.03
CA ASN A 59 -2.74 -10.42 -2.30
C ASN A 59 -2.39 -8.92 -2.34
N ILE A 60 -2.54 -8.28 -3.50
CA ILE A 60 -2.28 -6.85 -3.69
C ILE A 60 -3.30 -5.99 -2.95
N VAL A 61 -4.57 -6.38 -2.94
CA VAL A 61 -5.61 -5.62 -2.21
C VAL A 61 -5.30 -5.62 -0.72
N ILE A 62 -5.05 -6.79 -0.15
CA ILE A 62 -4.79 -6.92 1.29
C ILE A 62 -3.42 -6.34 1.65
N GLY A 63 -2.38 -6.66 0.84
CA GLY A 63 -1.02 -6.17 1.04
C GLY A 63 -0.88 -4.66 0.92
N GLY A 64 -1.75 -4.02 0.13
CA GLY A 64 -1.82 -2.57 -0.01
C GLY A 64 -2.07 -1.82 1.31
N ALA A 65 -2.65 -2.48 2.32
CA ALA A 65 -2.87 -1.88 3.63
C ALA A 65 -1.56 -1.47 4.31
N ALA A 66 -0.51 -2.31 4.24
CA ALA A 66 0.80 -1.94 4.79
C ALA A 66 1.40 -0.72 4.08
N GLY A 67 1.32 -0.69 2.74
CA GLY A 67 1.81 0.44 1.93
C GLY A 67 1.01 1.73 2.10
N ALA A 68 -0.21 1.65 2.61
CA ALA A 68 -1.08 2.79 2.87
C ALA A 68 -0.94 3.37 4.29
N LEU A 69 -0.23 2.71 5.21
CA LEU A 69 -0.05 3.17 6.60
C LEU A 69 0.90 4.38 6.78
N PRO A 70 1.88 4.70 5.92
CA PRO A 70 2.82 5.80 6.15
C PRO A 70 2.18 7.14 6.52
N PRO A 71 1.08 7.63 5.90
CA PRO A 71 0.43 8.86 6.32
C PRO A 71 -0.08 8.83 7.75
N VAL A 72 -0.60 7.67 8.19
CA VAL A 72 -1.12 7.48 9.56
C VAL A 72 0.04 7.46 10.56
N ILE A 73 1.14 6.79 10.21
CA ILE A 73 2.36 6.74 11.04
C ILE A 73 2.97 8.14 11.14
N GLY A 74 3.09 8.86 10.00
CA GLY A 74 3.62 10.23 9.98
C GLY A 74 2.79 11.20 10.81
N TRP A 75 1.46 11.13 10.72
CA TRP A 75 0.57 11.94 11.57
C TRP A 75 0.75 11.61 13.04
N ALA A 76 0.66 10.33 13.40
CA ALA A 76 0.81 9.87 14.76
C ALA A 76 2.18 10.23 15.38
N SER A 77 3.23 10.33 14.56
CA SER A 77 4.57 10.72 15.03
C SER A 77 4.64 12.15 15.55
N VAL A 78 3.75 13.03 15.08
CA VAL A 78 3.71 14.45 15.49
C VAL A 78 2.59 14.70 16.51
N SER A 79 1.40 14.16 16.28
CA SER A 79 0.21 14.45 17.08
C SER A 79 0.01 13.53 18.27
N SER A 80 0.70 12.36 18.29
CA SER A 80 0.50 11.28 19.27
C SER A 80 -0.92 10.70 19.29
N GLU A 81 -1.69 10.89 18.21
CA GLU A 81 -3.07 10.41 18.06
C GLU A 81 -3.35 9.95 16.63
N ILE A 82 -4.47 9.25 16.43
CA ILE A 82 -5.00 8.90 15.12
C ILE A 82 -6.20 9.81 14.85
N SER A 83 -6.12 10.61 13.77
CA SER A 83 -7.23 11.46 13.35
C SER A 83 -7.87 10.97 12.04
N TYR A 84 -9.00 11.54 11.65
CA TYR A 84 -9.69 11.16 10.42
C TYR A 84 -8.92 11.54 9.16
N TYR A 85 -8.16 12.64 9.17
CA TYR A 85 -7.43 13.11 7.99
C TYR A 85 -6.39 12.10 7.49
N PRO A 86 -5.45 11.59 8.29
CA PRO A 86 -4.51 10.56 7.84
C PRO A 86 -5.20 9.23 7.46
N LEU A 87 -6.39 8.92 8.00
CA LEU A 87 -7.17 7.77 7.56
C LEU A 87 -7.76 7.96 6.16
N ILE A 88 -8.10 9.18 5.76
CA ILE A 88 -8.51 9.49 4.38
C ILE A 88 -7.33 9.30 3.43
N LEU A 89 -6.14 9.78 3.80
CA LEU A 89 -4.92 9.58 3.02
C LEU A 89 -4.56 8.08 2.90
N PHE A 90 -4.71 7.34 4.00
CA PHE A 90 -4.59 5.87 3.98
C PHE A 90 -5.56 5.26 2.97
N LEU A 91 -6.83 5.65 3.00
CA LEU A 91 -7.87 5.12 2.12
C LEU A 91 -7.58 5.43 0.65
N LEU A 92 -7.10 6.64 0.34
CA LEU A 92 -6.67 7.05 -1.00
C LEU A 92 -5.58 6.10 -1.53
N ILE A 93 -4.51 5.89 -0.76
CA ILE A 93 -3.39 5.04 -1.17
C ILE A 93 -3.83 3.58 -1.23
N PHE A 94 -4.65 3.13 -0.28
CA PHE A 94 -5.15 1.76 -0.23
C PHE A 94 -6.00 1.41 -1.47
N ILE A 95 -6.91 2.28 -1.87
CA ILE A 95 -7.76 2.07 -3.06
C ILE A 95 -6.99 2.29 -4.36
N TRP A 96 -5.98 3.16 -4.38
CA TRP A 96 -5.11 3.37 -5.53
C TRP A 96 -4.18 2.16 -5.80
N THR A 97 -3.76 1.45 -4.76
CA THR A 97 -2.79 0.36 -4.87
C THR A 97 -3.23 -0.78 -5.81
N PRO A 98 -4.47 -1.35 -5.74
CA PRO A 98 -4.87 -2.43 -6.63
C PRO A 98 -4.87 -2.05 -8.12
N PRO A 99 -5.52 -0.96 -8.57
CA PRO A 99 -5.53 -0.61 -9.98
C PRO A 99 -4.14 -0.33 -10.53
N HIS A 100 -3.27 0.33 -9.74
CA HIS A 100 -1.88 0.60 -10.11
C HIS A 100 -1.10 -0.71 -10.35
N PHE A 101 -1.09 -1.61 -9.38
CA PHE A 101 -0.35 -2.88 -9.51
C PHE A 101 -0.95 -3.82 -10.55
N TRP A 102 -2.27 -3.84 -10.71
CA TRP A 102 -2.90 -4.66 -11.76
C TRP A 102 -2.58 -4.12 -13.16
N ALA A 103 -2.53 -2.80 -13.34
CA ALA A 103 -2.09 -2.21 -14.60
C ALA A 103 -0.65 -2.61 -14.92
N LEU A 104 0.27 -2.49 -13.95
CA LEU A 104 1.65 -2.94 -14.10
C LEU A 104 1.74 -4.45 -14.40
N SER A 105 0.94 -5.26 -13.73
CA SER A 105 0.94 -6.72 -13.92
C SER A 105 0.40 -7.18 -15.27
N LEU A 106 -0.31 -6.35 -16.01
CA LEU A 106 -0.69 -6.64 -17.40
C LEU A 106 0.54 -6.69 -18.32
N TYR A 107 1.51 -5.81 -18.09
CA TYR A 107 2.77 -5.79 -18.88
C TYR A 107 3.72 -6.91 -18.45
N THR A 108 3.76 -7.28 -17.19
CA THR A 108 4.67 -8.28 -16.61
C THR A 108 4.01 -9.64 -16.37
N ASN A 109 2.87 -9.92 -17.02
CA ASN A 109 2.06 -11.11 -16.82
C ASN A 109 2.84 -12.43 -17.03
N SER A 110 3.72 -12.48 -18.04
CA SER A 110 4.58 -13.64 -18.31
C SER A 110 5.53 -13.95 -17.15
N ASP A 111 6.05 -12.94 -16.49
CA ASP A 111 7.03 -13.12 -15.41
C ASP A 111 6.36 -13.62 -14.14
N TYR A 112 5.15 -13.11 -13.82
CA TYR A 112 4.36 -13.63 -12.71
C TYR A 112 3.96 -15.10 -12.92
N LYS A 113 3.63 -15.49 -14.15
CA LYS A 113 3.35 -16.91 -14.50
C LYS A 113 4.56 -17.81 -14.26
N LYS A 114 5.76 -17.39 -14.68
CA LYS A 114 7.00 -18.16 -14.51
C LYS A 114 7.32 -18.48 -13.03
N VAL A 115 6.98 -17.57 -12.13
CA VAL A 115 7.27 -17.70 -10.68
C VAL A 115 6.06 -18.16 -9.86
N ASN A 116 4.96 -18.56 -10.51
CA ASN A 116 3.72 -19.04 -9.89
C ASN A 116 3.12 -18.07 -8.85
N ILE A 117 3.21 -16.75 -9.11
CA ILE A 117 2.54 -15.74 -8.28
C ILE A 117 1.15 -15.48 -8.87
N PRO A 118 0.06 -15.68 -8.11
CA PRO A 118 -1.31 -15.56 -8.61
C PRO A 118 -1.73 -14.07 -8.69
N MET A 119 -1.14 -13.33 -9.63
CA MET A 119 -1.62 -11.96 -9.91
C MET A 119 -2.96 -12.01 -10.63
N LEU A 120 -3.79 -10.97 -10.46
CA LEU A 120 -5.13 -10.93 -11.03
C LEU A 120 -5.17 -11.28 -12.53
N PRO A 121 -4.34 -10.68 -13.42
CA PRO A 121 -4.38 -11.04 -14.85
C PRO A 121 -3.94 -12.47 -15.15
N VAL A 122 -3.12 -13.07 -14.28
CA VAL A 122 -2.71 -14.48 -14.42
C VAL A 122 -3.90 -15.41 -14.20
N ILE A 123 -4.77 -15.09 -13.24
CA ILE A 123 -5.87 -15.98 -12.80
C ILE A 123 -7.16 -15.71 -13.58
N VAL A 124 -7.57 -14.43 -13.72
CA VAL A 124 -8.88 -14.11 -14.30
C VAL A 124 -8.80 -13.59 -15.74
N GLY A 125 -7.59 -13.38 -16.27
CA GLY A 125 -7.32 -12.88 -17.62
C GLY A 125 -7.45 -11.36 -17.75
N THR A 126 -6.93 -10.83 -18.87
CA THR A 126 -6.80 -9.39 -19.14
C THR A 126 -8.13 -8.64 -19.08
N LYS A 127 -9.19 -9.15 -19.74
CA LYS A 127 -10.49 -8.45 -19.81
C LYS A 127 -11.12 -8.22 -18.44
N LYS A 128 -11.10 -9.23 -17.56
CA LYS A 128 -11.65 -9.09 -16.21
C LYS A 128 -10.78 -8.19 -15.33
N THR A 129 -9.45 -8.24 -15.50
CA THR A 129 -8.52 -7.35 -14.81
C THR A 129 -8.78 -5.89 -15.15
N ILE A 130 -8.94 -5.55 -16.44
CA ILE A 130 -9.28 -4.18 -16.87
C ILE A 130 -10.58 -3.71 -16.23
N LYS A 131 -11.63 -4.55 -16.21
CA LYS A 131 -12.89 -4.19 -15.53
C LYS A 131 -12.69 -3.91 -14.03
N SER A 132 -11.81 -4.68 -13.37
CA SER A 132 -11.49 -4.44 -11.96
C SER A 132 -10.70 -3.14 -11.77
N ILE A 133 -9.74 -2.83 -12.65
CA ILE A 133 -9.01 -1.56 -12.64
C ILE A 133 -10.00 -0.39 -12.75
N VAL A 134 -10.86 -0.39 -13.77
CA VAL A 134 -11.87 0.64 -13.97
C VAL A 134 -12.78 0.81 -12.75
N LYS A 135 -13.25 -0.30 -12.15
CA LYS A 135 -14.08 -0.25 -10.94
C LYS A 135 -13.36 0.44 -9.78
N TYR A 136 -12.11 0.09 -9.52
CA TYR A 136 -11.32 0.71 -8.45
C TYR A 136 -10.96 2.17 -8.76
N SER A 137 -10.76 2.52 -10.04
CA SER A 137 -10.56 3.92 -10.45
C SER A 137 -11.79 4.78 -10.17
N TYR A 138 -13.01 4.27 -10.38
CA TYR A 138 -14.23 4.96 -9.96
C TYR A 138 -14.30 5.17 -8.44
N PHE A 139 -13.95 4.15 -7.64
CA PHE A 139 -13.90 4.34 -6.19
C PHE A 139 -12.85 5.38 -5.79
N LEU A 140 -11.68 5.35 -6.44
CA LEU A 140 -10.61 6.32 -6.20
C LEU A 140 -11.07 7.74 -6.50
N TYR A 141 -11.80 7.94 -7.61
CA TYR A 141 -12.40 9.22 -7.95
C TYR A 141 -13.21 9.80 -6.79
N PHE A 142 -14.18 9.05 -6.25
CA PHE A 142 -15.00 9.53 -5.14
C PHE A 142 -14.20 9.78 -3.86
N ILE A 143 -13.25 8.89 -3.54
CA ILE A 143 -12.42 9.03 -2.35
C ILE A 143 -11.49 10.24 -2.48
N SER A 144 -11.02 10.57 -3.68
CA SER A 144 -10.17 11.74 -3.91
C SER A 144 -10.87 13.07 -3.64
N LEU A 145 -12.20 13.10 -3.58
CA LEU A 145 -12.96 14.30 -3.22
C LEU A 145 -13.11 14.48 -1.70
N LEU A 146 -12.92 13.42 -0.90
CA LEU A 146 -13.13 13.46 0.55
C LEU A 146 -12.28 14.53 1.27
N PRO A 147 -11.00 14.76 0.93
CA PRO A 147 -10.23 15.81 1.60
C PRO A 147 -10.85 17.20 1.47
N TYR A 148 -11.46 17.50 0.35
CA TYR A 148 -12.18 18.77 0.16
C TYR A 148 -13.55 18.77 0.87
N LEU A 149 -14.32 17.69 0.72
CA LEU A 149 -15.67 17.59 1.29
C LEU A 149 -15.68 17.63 2.84
N LEU A 150 -14.57 17.25 3.44
CA LEU A 150 -14.38 17.24 4.90
C LEU A 150 -13.53 18.43 5.41
N ASP A 151 -13.38 19.48 4.59
CA ASP A 151 -12.67 20.72 4.92
C ASP A 151 -11.17 20.55 5.27
N TYR A 152 -10.55 19.44 4.83
CA TYR A 152 -9.10 19.20 5.00
C TYR A 152 -8.26 19.78 3.86
N ALA A 153 -8.87 20.13 2.72
CA ALA A 153 -8.19 20.66 1.54
C ALA A 153 -9.02 21.75 0.89
N GLY A 154 -8.33 22.76 0.34
CA GLY A 154 -8.98 23.91 -0.32
C GLY A 154 -9.45 23.62 -1.75
N SER A 155 -10.10 24.64 -2.37
CA SER A 155 -10.69 24.55 -3.72
C SER A 155 -9.66 24.22 -4.81
N PHE A 156 -8.40 24.63 -4.66
CA PHE A 156 -7.32 24.25 -5.58
C PHE A 156 -7.13 22.73 -5.64
N TYR A 157 -7.12 22.06 -4.49
CA TYR A 157 -7.04 20.62 -4.43
C TYR A 157 -8.20 19.97 -5.18
N MET A 158 -9.43 20.43 -4.96
CA MET A 158 -10.62 19.91 -5.62
C MET A 158 -10.54 20.01 -7.14
N ILE A 159 -10.12 21.17 -7.66
CA ILE A 159 -9.98 21.36 -9.11
C ILE A 159 -8.98 20.37 -9.70
N PHE A 160 -7.81 20.22 -9.08
CA PHE A 160 -6.80 19.27 -9.55
C PHE A 160 -7.26 17.81 -9.39
N ALA A 161 -7.94 17.47 -8.30
CA ALA A 161 -8.50 16.14 -8.10
C ALA A 161 -9.53 15.79 -9.19
N LEU A 162 -10.41 16.70 -9.55
CA LEU A 162 -11.38 16.52 -10.64
C LEU A 162 -10.70 16.35 -12.00
N ILE A 163 -9.74 17.21 -12.34
CA ILE A 163 -9.01 17.15 -13.63
C ILE A 163 -8.25 15.82 -13.74
N LEU A 164 -7.42 15.48 -12.74
CA LEU A 164 -6.57 14.29 -12.78
C LEU A 164 -7.37 12.98 -12.73
N SER A 165 -8.55 12.99 -12.14
CA SER A 165 -9.40 11.79 -12.04
C SER A 165 -10.23 11.54 -13.29
N THR A 166 -10.30 12.49 -14.23
CA THR A 166 -11.05 12.38 -15.51
C THR A 166 -10.14 12.01 -16.69
N ILE A 167 -8.83 12.03 -16.51
CA ILE A 167 -7.81 11.59 -17.48
C ILE A 167 -7.53 10.10 -17.31
#